data_b5f5bd9dc8c183c3374199b7542041dc
#
_entry.id   b5f5bd9dc8c183c3374199b7542041dc
#
_cell.length_a   1.000
_cell.length_b   1.000
_cell.length_c   1.000
_cell.angle_alpha   90.00
_cell.angle_beta   90.00
_cell.angle_gamma   90.00
#
_symmetry.space_group_name_H-M   'P 1'
#
loop_
_entity.id
_entity.type
_entity.pdbx_description
1 polymer ?
#
loop_
_entity_poly.entity_id
_entity_poly.type
_entity_poly.pdbx_seq_one_letter_code
_entity_poly.pdbx_strand_id
1 'polypeptide(L)'
;NNAGVGLGAPVGGTSMADWKWTLDIDLWGPIYGVETFLPIMEKQGEGHINSTASMAGLYAGASLGAYNVAKHGVVALMTSLERDLRWQNSNVHASVLCPGPINTNIVDSERNREQDDAANHVASEQGDKFWNFLTKTLAGGMDPAEVGPLVLDAVLNSKFWILTHPEMAAV
;
A
#
# COMPACT_ATOMS: atom_id res chain seq x y z
N ASN A 1 2.77 9.09 1.18
CA ASN A 1 2.31 8.07 2.15
C ASN A 1 2.91 6.71 1.75
N ASN A 2 3.85 6.20 2.55
CA ASN A 2 4.59 4.98 2.17
C ASN A 2 4.69 3.94 3.31
N ALA A 3 4.45 4.32 4.57
CA ALA A 3 4.47 3.36 5.66
C ALA A 3 3.50 2.21 5.38
N GLY A 4 3.94 0.97 5.65
CA GLY A 4 3.13 -0.21 5.40
C GLY A 4 3.70 -1.45 6.07
N VAL A 5 2.82 -2.38 6.37
CA VAL A 5 3.13 -3.67 6.98
C VAL A 5 2.51 -4.80 6.16
N GLY A 6 3.09 -5.99 6.28
CA GLY A 6 2.58 -7.19 5.65
C GLY A 6 2.13 -8.22 6.69
N LEU A 7 1.06 -8.93 6.38
CA LEU A 7 0.53 -10.03 7.19
C LEU A 7 0.01 -11.14 6.28
N GLY A 8 0.44 -12.35 6.52
CA GLY A 8 0.03 -13.55 5.78
C GLY A 8 -0.93 -14.41 6.59
N ALA A 9 -2.25 -14.22 6.40
CA ALA A 9 -3.26 -15.06 7.02
C ALA A 9 -4.52 -15.16 6.13
N PRO A 10 -5.23 -16.31 6.13
CA PRO A 10 -6.55 -16.42 5.49
C PRO A 10 -7.56 -15.55 6.23
N VAL A 11 -8.58 -15.04 5.52
CA VAL A 11 -9.59 -14.12 6.08
C VAL A 11 -10.19 -14.65 7.39
N GLY A 12 -10.63 -15.91 7.41
CA GLY A 12 -11.22 -16.52 8.61
C GLY A 12 -10.21 -16.88 9.72
N GLY A 13 -8.90 -16.78 9.45
CA GLY A 13 -7.82 -17.01 10.41
C GLY A 13 -7.11 -15.73 10.88
N THR A 14 -7.54 -14.57 10.38
CA THR A 14 -6.98 -13.26 10.77
C THR A 14 -7.68 -12.77 12.04
N SER A 15 -6.94 -12.55 13.11
CA SER A 15 -7.51 -12.01 14.37
C SER A 15 -7.97 -10.56 14.20
N MET A 16 -8.86 -10.08 15.09
CA MET A 16 -9.29 -8.68 15.07
C MET A 16 -8.14 -7.72 15.38
N ALA A 17 -7.16 -8.14 16.17
CA ALA A 17 -5.93 -7.38 16.41
C ALA A 17 -5.10 -7.25 15.13
N ASP A 18 -4.94 -8.33 14.37
CA ASP A 18 -4.26 -8.32 13.06
C ASP A 18 -4.96 -7.43 12.04
N TRP A 19 -6.31 -7.53 11.97
CA TRP A 19 -7.11 -6.65 11.14
C TRP A 19 -6.88 -5.18 11.49
N LYS A 20 -7.00 -4.86 12.79
CA LYS A 20 -6.81 -3.49 13.27
C LYS A 20 -5.42 -2.97 12.96
N TRP A 21 -4.37 -3.71 13.31
CA TRP A 21 -2.98 -3.33 13.08
C TRP A 21 -2.69 -3.04 11.59
N THR A 22 -3.12 -3.95 10.71
CA THR A 22 -2.91 -3.79 9.27
C THR A 22 -3.67 -2.58 8.72
N LEU A 23 -4.96 -2.42 9.08
CA LEU A 23 -5.77 -1.31 8.60
C LEU A 23 -5.31 0.05 9.16
N ASP A 24 -4.91 0.11 10.41
CA ASP A 24 -4.43 1.34 11.04
C ASP A 24 -3.19 1.88 10.33
N ILE A 25 -2.27 1.02 9.93
CA ILE A 25 -1.04 1.44 9.25
C ILE A 25 -1.27 1.62 7.76
N ASP A 26 -1.80 0.59 7.10
CA ASP A 26 -1.82 0.50 5.63
C ASP A 26 -2.96 1.28 4.97
N LEU A 27 -4.02 1.62 5.71
CA LEU A 27 -5.17 2.37 5.21
C LEU A 27 -5.37 3.70 5.94
N TRP A 28 -5.48 3.68 7.27
CA TRP A 28 -5.67 4.92 8.03
C TRP A 28 -4.47 5.84 7.95
N GLY A 29 -3.24 5.31 7.88
CA GLY A 29 -2.03 6.10 7.65
C GLY A 29 -2.13 6.97 6.38
N PRO A 30 -2.39 6.40 5.19
CA PRO A 30 -2.66 7.16 3.98
C PRO A 30 -3.83 8.15 4.08
N ILE A 31 -4.96 7.78 4.73
CA ILE A 31 -6.09 8.69 4.95
C ILE A 31 -5.64 9.91 5.76
N TYR A 32 -4.96 9.71 6.88
CA TYR A 32 -4.44 10.81 7.70
C TYR A 32 -3.45 11.69 6.92
N GLY A 33 -2.62 11.07 6.07
CA GLY A 33 -1.70 11.81 5.21
C GLY A 33 -2.44 12.71 4.22
N VAL A 34 -3.49 12.22 3.56
CA VAL A 34 -4.32 13.02 2.65
C VAL A 34 -5.01 14.15 3.41
N GLU A 35 -5.73 13.83 4.49
CA GLU A 35 -6.50 14.80 5.28
C GLU A 35 -5.60 15.91 5.88
N THR A 36 -4.37 15.58 6.24
CA THR A 36 -3.41 16.54 6.82
C THR A 36 -2.78 17.44 5.76
N PHE A 37 -2.32 16.87 4.65
CA PHE A 37 -1.47 17.60 3.71
C PHE A 37 -2.25 18.23 2.55
N LEU A 38 -3.40 17.69 2.17
CA LEU A 38 -4.21 18.24 1.08
C LEU A 38 -4.58 19.72 1.31
N PRO A 39 -5.14 20.12 2.48
CA PRO A 39 -5.49 21.53 2.72
C PRO A 39 -4.27 22.47 2.68
N ILE A 40 -3.10 21.96 3.06
CA ILE A 40 -1.85 22.73 3.02
C ILE A 40 -1.44 22.99 1.57
N MET A 41 -1.47 21.95 0.71
CA MET A 41 -1.12 22.05 -0.70
C MET A 41 -2.13 22.88 -1.48
N GLU A 42 -3.42 22.77 -1.18
CA GLU A 42 -4.46 23.61 -1.79
C GLU A 42 -4.24 25.10 -1.45
N LYS A 43 -3.91 25.41 -0.21
CA LYS A 43 -3.56 26.78 0.20
C LYS A 43 -2.26 27.27 -0.46
N GLN A 44 -1.31 26.39 -0.68
CA GLN A 44 -0.06 26.68 -1.39
C GLN A 44 -0.29 26.96 -2.88
N GLY A 45 -1.38 26.39 -3.46
CA GLY A 45 -1.74 26.52 -4.86
C GLY A 45 -1.12 25.48 -5.78
N GLU A 46 -0.31 24.58 -5.25
CA GLU A 46 0.29 23.44 -5.96
C GLU A 46 0.70 22.34 -5.01
N GLY A 47 0.81 21.10 -5.49
CA GLY A 47 1.30 19.98 -4.71
C GLY A 47 1.07 18.65 -5.42
N HIS A 48 1.62 17.58 -4.83
CA HIS A 48 1.40 16.23 -5.31
C HIS A 48 1.36 15.25 -4.14
N ILE A 49 0.27 14.51 -4.01
CA ILE A 49 0.13 13.46 -3.00
C ILE A 49 0.32 12.11 -3.67
N ASN A 50 1.31 11.35 -3.23
CA ASN A 50 1.51 9.97 -3.63
C ASN A 50 1.22 9.03 -2.46
N SER A 51 0.51 7.93 -2.70
CA SER A 51 0.32 6.85 -1.73
C SER A 51 0.75 5.51 -2.32
N THR A 52 1.48 4.74 -1.51
CA THR A 52 1.92 3.39 -1.87
C THR A 52 0.83 2.37 -1.52
N ALA A 53 0.14 1.88 -2.56
CA ALA A 53 -0.75 0.73 -2.50
C ALA A 53 0.05 -0.58 -2.70
N SER A 54 -0.34 -1.39 -3.63
CA SER A 54 0.29 -2.64 -4.07
C SER A 54 -0.45 -3.17 -5.29
N MET A 55 0.13 -4.11 -6.02
CA MET A 55 -0.64 -4.97 -6.93
C MET A 55 -1.78 -5.69 -6.20
N ALA A 56 -1.62 -6.00 -4.90
CA ALA A 56 -2.67 -6.50 -4.02
C ALA A 56 -3.84 -5.51 -3.78
N GLY A 57 -3.74 -4.28 -4.26
CA GLY A 57 -4.84 -3.31 -4.32
C GLY A 57 -5.59 -3.32 -5.65
N LEU A 58 -5.13 -4.07 -6.64
CA LEU A 58 -5.75 -4.22 -7.96
C LEU A 58 -6.39 -5.60 -8.13
N TYR A 59 -5.84 -6.62 -7.49
CA TYR A 59 -6.42 -7.97 -7.40
C TYR A 59 -6.20 -8.53 -5.99
N ALA A 60 -7.08 -9.43 -5.54
CA ALA A 60 -7.02 -10.01 -4.21
C ALA A 60 -6.47 -11.44 -4.27
N GLY A 61 -5.27 -11.64 -3.75
CA GLY A 61 -4.67 -12.97 -3.57
C GLY A 61 -5.14 -13.67 -2.28
N ALA A 62 -5.06 -14.99 -2.25
CA ALA A 62 -5.32 -15.76 -1.03
C ALA A 62 -4.29 -15.45 0.07
N SER A 63 -4.66 -15.68 1.33
CA SER A 63 -3.80 -15.51 2.51
C SER A 63 -3.25 -14.07 2.75
N LEU A 64 -3.91 -13.08 2.20
CA LEU A 64 -3.59 -11.64 2.37
C LEU A 64 -4.84 -10.82 2.72
N GLY A 65 -5.82 -11.39 3.44
CA GLY A 65 -7.14 -10.78 3.62
C GLY A 65 -7.09 -9.32 4.07
N ALA A 66 -6.49 -9.02 5.22
CA ALA A 66 -6.41 -7.67 5.76
C ALA A 66 -5.58 -6.74 4.85
N TYR A 67 -4.46 -7.23 4.32
CA TYR A 67 -3.61 -6.49 3.41
C TYR A 67 -4.32 -6.13 2.09
N ASN A 68 -5.02 -7.09 1.47
CA ASN A 68 -5.81 -6.83 0.26
C ASN A 68 -6.86 -5.74 0.50
N VAL A 69 -7.61 -5.82 1.60
CA VAL A 69 -8.63 -4.80 1.95
C VAL A 69 -7.99 -3.43 2.12
N ALA A 70 -6.88 -3.34 2.86
CA ALA A 70 -6.17 -2.09 3.05
C ALA A 70 -5.69 -1.49 1.72
N LYS A 71 -5.02 -2.28 0.89
CA LYS A 71 -4.43 -1.80 -0.37
C LYS A 71 -5.48 -1.47 -1.44
N HIS A 72 -6.61 -2.19 -1.51
CA HIS A 72 -7.78 -1.77 -2.30
C HIS A 72 -8.35 -0.46 -1.78
N GLY A 73 -8.41 -0.28 -0.46
CA GLY A 73 -8.82 0.97 0.17
C GLY A 73 -7.95 2.16 -0.23
N VAL A 74 -6.62 1.97 -0.27
CA VAL A 74 -5.68 3.02 -0.74
C VAL A 74 -5.90 3.35 -2.21
N VAL A 75 -6.09 2.34 -3.08
CA VAL A 75 -6.39 2.59 -4.50
C VAL A 75 -7.70 3.37 -4.65
N ALA A 76 -8.74 3.00 -3.90
CA ALA A 76 -10.03 3.71 -3.91
C ALA A 76 -9.89 5.16 -3.41
N LEU A 77 -9.18 5.37 -2.28
CA LEU A 77 -8.89 6.70 -1.72
C LEU A 77 -8.22 7.59 -2.76
N MET A 78 -7.12 7.13 -3.36
CA MET A 78 -6.34 7.93 -4.30
C MET A 78 -7.08 8.17 -5.61
N THR A 79 -7.87 7.19 -6.08
CA THR A 79 -8.71 7.36 -7.28
C THR A 79 -9.81 8.40 -7.05
N SER A 80 -10.43 8.40 -5.87
CA SER A 80 -11.43 9.40 -5.49
C SER A 80 -10.79 10.79 -5.41
N LEU A 81 -9.66 10.90 -4.70
CA LEU A 81 -8.91 12.14 -4.57
C LEU A 81 -8.56 12.74 -5.94
N GLU A 82 -7.99 11.96 -6.85
CA GLU A 82 -7.62 12.41 -8.19
C GLU A 82 -8.83 12.94 -8.98
N ARG A 83 -9.98 12.26 -8.85
CA ARG A 83 -11.22 12.70 -9.50
C ARG A 83 -11.76 13.99 -8.90
N ASP A 84 -11.74 14.12 -7.58
CA ASP A 84 -12.19 15.32 -6.87
C ASP A 84 -11.33 16.54 -7.23
N LEU A 85 -9.99 16.37 -7.25
CA LEU A 85 -9.05 17.41 -7.65
C LEU A 85 -9.27 17.88 -9.09
N ARG A 86 -9.49 16.94 -10.02
CA ARG A 86 -9.83 17.26 -11.41
C ARG A 86 -11.15 17.99 -11.55
N TRP A 87 -12.17 17.55 -10.81
CA TRP A 87 -13.48 18.19 -10.80
C TRP A 87 -13.42 19.65 -10.33
N GLN A 88 -12.55 19.92 -9.37
CA GLN A 88 -12.32 21.26 -8.80
C GLN A 88 -11.35 22.11 -9.63
N ASN A 89 -10.78 21.59 -10.72
CA ASN A 89 -9.68 22.20 -11.47
C ASN A 89 -8.49 22.60 -10.57
N SER A 90 -8.17 21.79 -9.59
CA SER A 90 -7.06 21.99 -8.67
C SER A 90 -5.71 21.87 -9.39
N ASN A 91 -4.71 22.63 -8.93
CA ASN A 91 -3.31 22.44 -9.30
C ASN A 91 -2.58 21.43 -8.39
N VAL A 92 -3.28 20.84 -7.44
CA VAL A 92 -2.78 19.70 -6.68
C VAL A 92 -3.07 18.43 -7.46
N HIS A 93 -2.11 17.50 -7.49
CA HIS A 93 -2.22 16.23 -8.20
C HIS A 93 -2.13 15.05 -7.24
N ALA A 94 -2.62 13.92 -7.67
CA ALA A 94 -2.51 12.67 -6.92
C ALA A 94 -1.92 11.56 -7.79
N SER A 95 -1.24 10.60 -7.14
CA SER A 95 -0.79 9.37 -7.77
C SER A 95 -0.87 8.19 -6.81
N VAL A 96 -0.98 6.99 -7.35
CA VAL A 96 -0.96 5.74 -6.60
C VAL A 96 0.13 4.82 -7.14
N LEU A 97 1.08 4.48 -6.27
CA LEU A 97 2.10 3.48 -6.56
C LEU A 97 1.54 2.09 -6.24
N CYS A 98 1.51 1.20 -7.23
CA CYS A 98 1.11 -0.19 -7.08
C CYS A 98 2.29 -1.11 -7.38
N PRO A 99 3.17 -1.37 -6.39
CA PRO A 99 4.32 -2.25 -6.60
C PRO A 99 3.89 -3.71 -6.76
N GLY A 100 4.58 -4.42 -7.66
CA GLY A 100 4.69 -5.87 -7.65
C GLY A 100 5.77 -6.32 -6.64
N PRO A 101 6.48 -7.43 -6.89
CA PRO A 101 7.54 -7.88 -6.01
C PRO A 101 8.73 -6.91 -5.99
N ILE A 102 8.97 -6.28 -4.85
CA ILE A 102 10.12 -5.41 -4.60
C ILE A 102 10.93 -6.01 -3.45
N ASN A 103 12.23 -6.05 -3.57
CA ASN A 103 13.13 -6.58 -2.54
C ASN A 103 13.22 -5.63 -1.35
N THR A 104 12.28 -5.76 -0.41
CA THR A 104 12.14 -4.94 0.80
C THR A 104 11.99 -5.80 2.05
N ASN A 105 12.07 -5.16 3.22
CA ASN A 105 11.89 -5.81 4.51
C ASN A 105 10.40 -5.89 4.96
N ILE A 106 9.44 -5.80 4.04
CA ILE A 106 8.01 -5.87 4.40
C ILE A 106 7.63 -7.21 5.02
N VAL A 107 8.33 -8.29 4.67
CA VAL A 107 8.12 -9.60 5.28
C VAL A 107 8.53 -9.68 6.75
N ASP A 108 9.32 -8.73 7.22
CA ASP A 108 9.77 -8.61 8.61
C ASP A 108 8.97 -7.52 9.36
N SER A 109 7.71 -7.33 9.01
CA SER A 109 6.86 -6.27 9.56
C SER A 109 6.56 -6.44 11.04
N GLU A 110 6.58 -7.67 11.56
CA GLU A 110 6.34 -7.99 12.98
C GLU A 110 7.30 -7.24 13.93
N ARG A 111 8.49 -6.85 13.47
CA ARG A 111 9.44 -6.00 14.24
C ARG A 111 8.86 -4.65 14.66
N ASN A 112 7.80 -4.18 13.99
CA ASN A 112 7.14 -2.91 14.24
C ASN A 112 5.86 -3.06 15.08
N ARG A 113 5.52 -4.28 15.50
CA ARG A 113 4.32 -4.55 16.29
C ARG A 113 4.59 -4.33 17.77
N GLU A 114 3.65 -3.72 18.48
CA GLU A 114 3.69 -3.64 19.94
C GLU A 114 3.56 -5.05 20.56
N GLN A 115 4.26 -5.30 21.68
CA GLN A 115 4.35 -6.65 22.28
C GLN A 115 2.98 -7.20 22.69
N ASP A 116 2.08 -6.36 23.17
CA ASP A 116 0.73 -6.77 23.59
C ASP A 116 -0.14 -7.22 22.41
N ASP A 117 0.07 -6.66 21.24
CA ASP A 117 -0.65 -7.04 20.00
C ASP A 117 -0.08 -8.33 19.38
N ALA A 118 1.21 -8.58 19.51
CA ALA A 118 1.85 -9.79 18.99
C ALA A 118 1.32 -11.08 19.63
N ALA A 119 0.91 -11.03 20.90
CA ALA A 119 0.34 -12.16 21.63
C ALA A 119 -1.01 -12.64 21.06
N ASN A 120 -1.69 -11.83 20.27
CA ASN A 120 -3.00 -12.13 19.67
C ASN A 120 -2.92 -12.61 18.21
N HIS A 121 -1.72 -12.72 17.66
CA HIS A 121 -1.53 -13.27 16.31
C HIS A 121 -1.83 -14.77 16.29
N VAL A 122 -2.69 -15.19 15.37
CA VAL A 122 -3.04 -16.61 15.16
C VAL A 122 -2.22 -17.15 13.98
N ALA A 123 -1.14 -17.85 14.30
CA ALA A 123 -0.36 -18.55 13.29
C ALA A 123 -1.22 -19.62 12.58
N SER A 124 -1.08 -19.72 11.26
CA SER A 124 -1.72 -20.78 10.49
C SER A 124 -0.72 -21.39 9.50
N GLU A 125 -0.75 -22.72 9.38
CA GLU A 125 0.13 -23.43 8.43
C GLU A 125 0.02 -22.90 6.99
N GLN A 126 -1.18 -22.51 6.59
CA GLN A 126 -1.41 -21.91 5.26
C GLN A 126 -0.79 -20.51 5.16
N GLY A 127 -0.92 -19.69 6.18
CA GLY A 127 -0.29 -18.38 6.28
C GLY A 127 1.24 -18.49 6.21
N ASP A 128 1.81 -19.41 6.98
CA ASP A 128 3.26 -19.64 7.04
C ASP A 128 3.82 -20.11 5.68
N LYS A 129 3.14 -21.03 5.00
CA LYS A 129 3.52 -21.48 3.66
C LYS A 129 3.49 -20.34 2.65
N PHE A 130 2.44 -19.53 2.69
CA PHE A 130 2.31 -18.37 1.82
C PHE A 130 3.40 -17.33 2.14
N TRP A 131 3.66 -17.05 3.42
CA TRP A 131 4.67 -16.10 3.84
C TRP A 131 6.09 -16.50 3.41
N ASN A 132 6.43 -17.78 3.55
CA ASN A 132 7.69 -18.33 3.05
C ASN A 132 7.83 -18.23 1.52
N PHE A 133 6.74 -18.44 0.78
CA PHE A 133 6.71 -18.23 -0.67
C PHE A 133 6.92 -16.75 -1.01
N LEU A 134 6.20 -15.85 -0.35
CA LEU A 134 6.30 -14.41 -0.55
C LEU A 134 7.72 -13.89 -0.25
N THR A 135 8.31 -14.32 0.85
CA THR A 135 9.70 -13.97 1.23
C THR A 135 10.69 -14.29 0.11
N LYS A 136 10.60 -15.49 -0.47
CA LYS A 136 11.45 -15.89 -1.59
C LYS A 136 11.18 -15.06 -2.84
N THR A 137 9.92 -14.78 -3.13
CA THR A 137 9.52 -13.97 -4.28
C THR A 137 10.06 -12.54 -4.17
N LEU A 138 9.94 -11.93 -2.99
CA LEU A 138 10.42 -10.56 -2.76
C LEU A 138 11.96 -10.49 -2.78
N ALA A 139 12.65 -11.50 -2.28
CA ALA A 139 14.11 -11.54 -2.33
C ALA A 139 14.66 -11.54 -3.77
N GLY A 140 13.91 -12.06 -4.74
CA GLY A 140 14.22 -11.99 -6.18
C GLY A 140 13.53 -10.83 -6.90
N GLY A 141 12.86 -9.93 -6.18
CA GLY A 141 12.10 -8.82 -6.75
C GLY A 141 12.99 -7.65 -7.22
N MET A 142 12.33 -6.64 -7.78
CA MET A 142 12.97 -5.40 -8.24
C MET A 142 13.72 -4.70 -7.10
N ASP A 143 14.86 -4.09 -7.41
CA ASP A 143 15.59 -3.26 -6.44
C ASP A 143 14.75 -2.03 -6.05
N PRO A 144 14.58 -1.73 -4.75
CA PRO A 144 13.90 -0.51 -4.30
C PRO A 144 14.45 0.78 -4.92
N ALA A 145 15.74 0.83 -5.26
CA ALA A 145 16.36 1.97 -5.92
C ALA A 145 15.77 2.27 -7.31
N GLU A 146 15.19 1.28 -7.99
CA GLU A 146 14.53 1.45 -9.28
C GLU A 146 13.12 2.06 -9.16
N VAL A 147 12.48 1.97 -8.01
CA VAL A 147 11.13 2.50 -7.78
C VAL A 147 11.13 4.02 -7.67
N GLY A 148 12.15 4.60 -7.03
CA GLY A 148 12.25 6.05 -6.83
C GLY A 148 12.12 6.86 -8.13
N PRO A 149 12.88 6.54 -9.20
CA PRO A 149 12.76 7.20 -10.51
C PRO A 149 11.36 7.12 -11.12
N LEU A 150 10.64 6.00 -10.95
CA LEU A 150 9.26 5.85 -11.44
C LEU A 150 8.29 6.80 -10.72
N VAL A 151 8.44 6.94 -9.41
CA VAL A 151 7.64 7.87 -8.61
C VAL A 151 7.97 9.31 -8.98
N LEU A 152 9.26 9.65 -9.12
CA LEU A 152 9.68 10.99 -9.50
C LEU A 152 9.14 11.38 -10.88
N ASP A 153 9.23 10.49 -11.86
CA ASP A 153 8.67 10.71 -13.20
C ASP A 153 7.14 10.95 -13.14
N ALA A 154 6.43 10.19 -12.32
CA ALA A 154 4.99 10.37 -12.15
C ALA A 154 4.64 11.72 -11.51
N VAL A 155 5.39 12.15 -10.50
CA VAL A 155 5.21 13.46 -9.86
C VAL A 155 5.46 14.59 -10.86
N LEU A 156 6.59 14.56 -11.58
CA LEU A 156 6.96 15.59 -12.54
C LEU A 156 6.00 15.69 -13.74
N ASN A 157 5.37 14.57 -14.13
CA ASN A 157 4.48 14.50 -15.29
C ASN A 157 3.00 14.31 -14.91
N SER A 158 2.63 14.49 -13.64
CA SER A 158 1.26 14.36 -13.13
C SER A 158 0.57 13.05 -13.56
N LYS A 159 1.32 11.93 -13.55
CA LYS A 159 0.81 10.60 -13.87
C LYS A 159 0.14 10.00 -12.63
N PHE A 160 -1.10 9.51 -12.78
CA PHE A 160 -1.84 8.94 -11.66
C PHE A 160 -1.37 7.53 -11.29
N TRP A 161 -1.29 6.61 -12.28
CA TRP A 161 -0.89 5.22 -12.04
C TRP A 161 0.61 5.04 -12.14
N ILE A 162 1.22 4.45 -11.10
CA ILE A 162 2.63 4.07 -11.07
C ILE A 162 2.70 2.57 -10.85
N LEU A 163 2.97 1.82 -11.92
CA LEU A 163 3.05 0.37 -11.91
C LEU A 163 4.50 -0.07 -12.11
N THR A 164 5.06 -0.78 -11.15
CA THR A 164 6.42 -1.33 -11.30
C THR A 164 6.44 -2.59 -12.17
N HIS A 165 5.31 -3.31 -12.24
CA HIS A 165 5.11 -4.55 -12.98
C HIS A 165 3.78 -4.44 -13.76
N PRO A 166 3.73 -3.64 -14.84
CA PRO A 166 2.48 -3.37 -15.56
C PRO A 166 1.86 -4.64 -16.17
N GLU A 167 2.66 -5.65 -16.47
CA GLU A 167 2.20 -6.96 -16.95
C GLU A 167 1.32 -7.70 -15.94
N MET A 168 1.48 -7.44 -14.64
CA MET A 168 0.66 -8.02 -13.58
C MET A 168 -0.71 -7.34 -13.43
N ALA A 169 -0.88 -6.14 -13.98
CA ALA A 169 -2.12 -5.40 -13.93
C ALA A 169 -3.08 -5.74 -15.08
N ALA A 170 -2.64 -6.52 -16.04
CA ALA A 170 -3.41 -6.92 -17.23
C ALA A 170 -4.28 -8.17 -16.98
N VAL A 171 -5.00 -8.24 -15.84
CA VAL A 171 -5.89 -9.36 -15.51
C VAL A 171 -7.34 -8.98 -15.76
#